data_97fb0d11411858e582cf6fd70c8e8af3
#
_entry.id   97fb0d11411858e582cf6fd70c8e8af3
#
_cell.length_a   1.000
_cell.length_b   1.000
_cell.length_c   1.000
_cell.angle_alpha   90.00
_cell.angle_beta   90.00
_cell.angle_gamma   90.00
#
_symmetry.space_group_name_H-M   'P 1'
#
loop_
_entity.id
_entity.type
_entity.pdbx_description
1 polymer ?
#
loop_
_entity_poly.entity_id
_entity_poly.type
_entity_poly.pdbx_seq_one_letter_code
_entity_poly.pdbx_strand_id
1 'polypeptide(L)'
;LPAGNPADCTFEFKCDPDVDFAFIEVTPSDKGQFYHWLVYPSNYTAQDVKDYINLTIEYYYEGDVSTFSSWELSLGDHSANAWDLYPATEYKVGAVVMDYDTGEFLSDVSFSEPFTTLEKVYADITFNFEYGPYYDLGELVKAGQEQYAPLLTEGNALMPVKLTVDGKCSAFYYDLYQNDLMDEETYPDEIFYSGLEYG
;
A
#
# COMPACT_ATOMS: atom_id res chain seq x y z
N LEU A 1 8.78 31.46 -16.31
CA LEU A 1 7.86 32.59 -16.11
C LEU A 1 7.76 32.85 -14.60
N PRO A 2 7.68 34.12 -14.13
CA PRO A 2 7.39 34.34 -12.72
C PRO A 2 6.01 33.73 -12.40
N ALA A 3 5.91 33.12 -11.22
CA ALA A 3 4.66 32.56 -10.74
C ALA A 3 3.59 33.65 -10.67
N GLY A 4 2.36 33.32 -11.06
CA GLY A 4 1.21 34.20 -10.97
C GLY A 4 0.73 34.36 -9.52
N ASN A 5 -0.48 34.90 -9.34
CA ASN A 5 -1.08 34.95 -8.02
C ASN A 5 -1.49 33.53 -7.57
N PRO A 6 -0.97 33.00 -6.45
CA PRO A 6 -1.27 31.67 -5.98
C PRO A 6 -2.77 31.37 -5.80
N ALA A 7 -3.54 32.38 -5.39
CA ALA A 7 -4.99 32.26 -5.18
C ALA A 7 -5.78 31.99 -6.47
N ASP A 8 -5.21 32.29 -7.63
CA ASP A 8 -5.84 32.05 -8.93
C ASP A 8 -5.43 30.72 -9.58
N CYS A 9 -4.54 29.95 -8.90
CA CYS A 9 -4.11 28.65 -9.39
C CYS A 9 -5.24 27.63 -9.26
N THR A 10 -5.58 26.99 -10.38
CA THR A 10 -6.56 25.89 -10.45
C THR A 10 -5.85 24.58 -10.78
N PHE A 11 -6.51 23.46 -10.54
CA PHE A 11 -5.96 22.13 -10.79
C PHE A 11 -6.89 21.32 -11.68
N GLU A 12 -6.32 20.61 -12.64
CA GLU A 12 -6.97 19.53 -13.35
C GLU A 12 -6.50 18.21 -12.76
N PHE A 13 -7.45 17.29 -12.54
CA PHE A 13 -7.18 16.00 -11.95
C PHE A 13 -7.62 14.89 -12.89
N LYS A 14 -6.81 13.84 -13.00
CA LYS A 14 -7.20 12.59 -13.61
C LYS A 14 -6.95 11.46 -12.64
N CYS A 15 -7.97 10.66 -12.39
CA CYS A 15 -7.96 9.56 -11.42
C CYS A 15 -8.29 8.26 -12.16
N ASP A 16 -7.41 7.28 -12.06
CA ASP A 16 -7.59 5.93 -12.61
C ASP A 16 -7.54 4.92 -11.45
N PRO A 17 -8.70 4.57 -10.86
CA PRO A 17 -8.76 3.72 -9.67
C PRO A 17 -8.56 2.26 -10.01
N ASP A 18 -7.84 1.54 -9.13
CA ASP A 18 -7.78 0.09 -9.03
C ASP A 18 -8.44 -0.36 -7.73
N VAL A 19 -8.16 -1.59 -7.27
CA VAL A 19 -8.79 -2.19 -6.09
C VAL A 19 -8.35 -1.50 -4.79
N ASP A 20 -7.04 -1.29 -4.62
CA ASP A 20 -6.42 -0.78 -3.39
C ASP A 20 -5.44 0.38 -3.64
N PHE A 21 -5.42 0.88 -4.85
CA PHE A 21 -4.69 2.09 -5.23
C PHE A 21 -5.43 2.87 -6.33
N ALA A 22 -4.97 4.08 -6.61
CA ALA A 22 -5.38 4.85 -7.78
C ALA A 22 -4.18 5.55 -8.38
N PHE A 23 -4.05 5.53 -9.72
CA PHE A 23 -3.09 6.38 -10.40
C PHE A 23 -3.70 7.78 -10.57
N ILE A 24 -2.97 8.78 -10.07
CA ILE A 24 -3.43 10.17 -10.03
C ILE A 24 -2.49 11.03 -10.87
N GLU A 25 -3.07 11.86 -11.73
CA GLU A 25 -2.36 12.95 -12.41
C GLU A 25 -2.92 14.29 -11.92
N VAL A 26 -2.04 15.21 -11.53
CA VAL A 26 -2.38 16.56 -11.08
C VAL A 26 -1.68 17.57 -11.97
N THR A 27 -2.46 18.45 -12.59
CA THR A 27 -1.95 19.50 -13.50
C THR A 27 -2.37 20.87 -12.97
N PRO A 28 -1.45 21.64 -12.37
CA PRO A 28 -1.75 23.03 -11.98
C PRO A 28 -1.80 23.96 -13.20
N SER A 29 -2.68 24.93 -13.18
CA SER A 29 -2.76 25.98 -14.22
C SER A 29 -1.54 26.90 -14.21
N ASP A 30 -0.89 27.08 -13.06
CA ASP A 30 0.40 27.75 -12.92
C ASP A 30 1.46 26.79 -12.40
N LYS A 31 2.33 26.35 -13.30
CA LYS A 31 3.39 25.38 -13.03
C LYS A 31 4.55 25.92 -12.19
N GLY A 32 4.53 27.20 -11.85
CA GLY A 32 5.51 27.83 -10.96
C GLY A 32 5.11 27.85 -9.50
N GLN A 33 3.93 27.36 -9.15
CA GLN A 33 3.45 27.28 -7.78
C GLN A 33 3.81 25.94 -7.14
N PHE A 34 4.26 25.97 -5.88
CA PHE A 34 4.36 24.78 -5.04
C PHE A 34 2.98 24.42 -4.48
N TYR A 35 2.65 23.16 -4.47
CA TYR A 35 1.36 22.69 -3.97
C TYR A 35 1.49 21.31 -3.30
N HIS A 36 0.65 21.09 -2.29
CA HIS A 36 0.41 19.77 -1.72
C HIS A 36 -0.81 19.15 -2.39
N TRP A 37 -0.77 17.82 -2.60
CA TRP A 37 -1.93 17.06 -3.05
C TRP A 37 -1.94 15.68 -2.41
N LEU A 38 -3.13 15.13 -2.18
CA LEU A 38 -3.31 13.79 -1.66
C LEU A 38 -4.73 13.28 -2.00
N VAL A 39 -4.91 11.96 -1.90
CA VAL A 39 -6.23 11.33 -1.95
C VAL A 39 -6.84 11.32 -0.56
N TYR A 40 -8.08 11.79 -0.46
CA TYR A 40 -8.83 11.90 0.80
C TYR A 40 -10.16 11.16 0.68
N PRO A 41 -10.75 10.71 1.81
CA PRO A 41 -12.15 10.28 1.83
C PRO A 41 -13.06 11.32 1.19
N SER A 42 -14.06 10.89 0.41
CA SER A 42 -14.92 11.81 -0.37
C SER A 42 -15.66 12.85 0.48
N ASN A 43 -15.90 12.54 1.75
CA ASN A 43 -16.58 13.44 2.70
C ASN A 43 -15.69 14.52 3.33
N TYR A 44 -14.37 14.53 3.10
CA TYR A 44 -13.50 15.57 3.64
C TYR A 44 -13.86 16.94 3.07
N THR A 45 -13.89 17.94 3.93
CA THR A 45 -14.03 19.35 3.57
C THR A 45 -12.66 19.99 3.33
N ALA A 46 -12.65 21.20 2.79
CA ALA A 46 -11.41 21.98 2.64
C ALA A 46 -10.70 22.21 4.00
N GLN A 47 -11.48 22.34 5.08
CA GLN A 47 -10.91 22.50 6.41
C GLN A 47 -10.26 21.20 6.89
N ASP A 48 -10.91 20.04 6.68
CA ASP A 48 -10.34 18.75 7.06
C ASP A 48 -9.01 18.49 6.35
N VAL A 49 -8.88 18.88 5.08
CA VAL A 49 -7.61 18.79 4.33
C VAL A 49 -6.54 19.68 4.95
N LYS A 50 -6.86 20.93 5.27
CA LYS A 50 -5.90 21.87 5.90
C LYS A 50 -5.48 21.38 7.29
N ASP A 51 -6.42 20.87 8.07
CA ASP A 51 -6.14 20.31 9.40
C ASP A 51 -5.24 19.07 9.30
N TYR A 52 -5.50 18.18 8.33
CA TYR A 52 -4.65 17.02 8.07
C TYR A 52 -3.21 17.43 7.72
N ILE A 53 -3.02 18.39 6.81
CA ILE A 53 -1.69 18.89 6.44
C ILE A 53 -0.97 19.49 7.66
N ASN A 54 -1.65 20.32 8.45
CA ASN A 54 -1.07 20.91 9.65
C ASN A 54 -0.65 19.84 10.67
N LEU A 55 -1.48 18.82 10.89
CA LEU A 55 -1.16 17.69 11.75
C LEU A 55 0.04 16.90 11.20
N THR A 56 0.13 16.71 9.90
CA THR A 56 1.27 16.05 9.26
C THR A 56 2.57 16.82 9.51
N ILE A 57 2.56 18.15 9.33
CA ILE A 57 3.71 19.00 9.63
C ILE A 57 4.10 18.89 11.11
N GLU A 58 3.12 18.96 12.02
CA GLU A 58 3.38 18.96 13.46
C GLU A 58 3.91 17.61 13.98
N TYR A 59 3.29 16.49 13.58
CA TYR A 59 3.58 15.18 14.17
C TYR A 59 4.60 14.37 13.38
N TYR A 60 4.55 14.34 12.04
CA TYR A 60 5.49 13.56 11.25
C TYR A 60 6.80 14.30 10.98
N TYR A 61 6.72 15.64 10.85
CA TYR A 61 7.88 16.48 10.56
C TYR A 61 8.31 17.30 11.77
N GLU A 62 7.74 17.06 12.96
CA GLU A 62 8.10 17.74 14.23
C GLU A 62 8.08 19.28 14.11
N GLY A 63 7.22 19.82 13.25
CA GLY A 63 7.14 21.24 12.93
C GLY A 63 8.18 21.75 11.93
N ASP A 64 9.01 20.87 11.37
CA ASP A 64 10.01 21.25 10.34
C ASP A 64 9.35 21.42 8.97
N VAL A 65 8.90 22.63 8.68
CA VAL A 65 8.29 23.00 7.41
C VAL A 65 9.25 22.78 6.23
N SER A 66 10.53 23.00 6.39
CA SER A 66 11.51 22.84 5.32
C SER A 66 11.60 21.38 4.85
N THR A 67 11.64 20.46 5.80
CA THR A 67 11.63 19.02 5.48
C THR A 67 10.30 18.61 4.88
N PHE A 68 9.15 19.02 5.46
CA PHE A 68 7.84 18.79 4.87
C PHE A 68 7.76 19.27 3.42
N SER A 69 8.13 20.53 3.17
CA SER A 69 8.06 21.12 1.83
C SER A 69 8.89 20.37 0.79
N SER A 70 10.08 19.91 1.19
CA SER A 70 10.96 19.18 0.30
C SER A 70 10.48 17.79 -0.08
N TRP A 71 9.64 17.15 0.76
CA TRP A 71 9.14 15.79 0.53
C TRP A 71 7.70 15.77 0.01
N GLU A 72 6.86 16.70 0.46
CA GLU A 72 5.41 16.64 0.25
C GLU A 72 4.90 17.64 -0.81
N LEU A 73 5.66 18.70 -1.09
CA LEU A 73 5.22 19.67 -2.09
C LEU A 73 5.70 19.29 -3.50
N SER A 74 4.79 19.41 -4.44
CA SER A 74 5.01 19.21 -5.86
C SER A 74 5.16 20.54 -6.58
N LEU A 75 5.87 20.55 -7.71
CA LEU A 75 6.01 21.68 -8.63
C LEU A 75 5.77 21.23 -10.07
N GLY A 76 4.95 21.94 -10.83
CA GLY A 76 4.58 21.55 -12.21
C GLY A 76 3.62 20.37 -12.25
N ASP A 77 3.55 19.67 -13.39
CA ASP A 77 2.71 18.49 -13.53
C ASP A 77 3.27 17.35 -12.66
N HIS A 78 2.40 16.65 -11.96
CA HIS A 78 2.80 15.52 -11.10
C HIS A 78 1.89 14.30 -11.34
N SER A 79 2.46 13.12 -11.24
CA SER A 79 1.70 11.88 -11.29
C SER A 79 2.30 10.83 -10.36
N ALA A 80 1.46 10.12 -9.63
CA ALA A 80 1.86 9.03 -8.74
C ALA A 80 0.70 8.07 -8.46
N ASN A 81 1.03 6.91 -7.90
CA ASN A 81 0.04 6.03 -7.30
C ASN A 81 -0.24 6.46 -5.86
N ALA A 82 -1.52 6.58 -5.53
CA ALA A 82 -2.00 6.66 -4.16
C ALA A 82 -2.31 5.24 -3.70
N TRP A 83 -1.52 4.72 -2.78
CA TRP A 83 -1.61 3.36 -2.25
C TRP A 83 -2.48 3.29 -1.00
N ASP A 84 -2.76 2.07 -0.52
CA ASP A 84 -3.46 1.77 0.73
C ASP A 84 -4.91 2.30 0.76
N LEU A 85 -5.56 2.33 -0.39
CA LEU A 85 -6.97 2.65 -0.49
C LEU A 85 -7.83 1.42 -0.20
N TYR A 86 -8.95 1.62 0.48
CA TYR A 86 -9.91 0.53 0.70
C TYR A 86 -10.71 0.22 -0.57
N PRO A 87 -10.94 -1.06 -0.90
CA PRO A 87 -11.77 -1.45 -2.03
C PRO A 87 -13.21 -0.93 -1.93
N ALA A 88 -13.84 -0.72 -3.08
CA ALA A 88 -15.23 -0.26 -3.22
C ALA A 88 -15.55 1.00 -2.38
N THR A 89 -14.56 1.87 -2.20
CA THR A 89 -14.65 3.06 -1.34
C THR A 89 -14.50 4.33 -2.16
N GLU A 90 -15.28 5.35 -1.82
CA GLU A 90 -15.29 6.62 -2.53
C GLU A 90 -14.26 7.60 -1.95
N TYR A 91 -13.46 8.15 -2.84
CA TYR A 91 -12.38 9.10 -2.56
C TYR A 91 -12.45 10.31 -3.48
N LYS A 92 -11.68 11.33 -3.17
CA LYS A 92 -11.37 12.47 -4.05
C LYS A 92 -9.95 12.94 -3.84
N VAL A 93 -9.37 13.57 -4.86
CA VAL A 93 -8.08 14.25 -4.75
C VAL A 93 -8.33 15.68 -4.25
N GLY A 94 -7.54 16.11 -3.27
CA GLY A 94 -7.48 17.50 -2.84
C GLY A 94 -6.10 18.09 -3.15
N ALA A 95 -6.04 19.31 -3.66
CA ALA A 95 -4.80 20.04 -3.88
C ALA A 95 -4.92 21.48 -3.39
N VAL A 96 -3.82 22.03 -2.86
CA VAL A 96 -3.76 23.38 -2.31
C VAL A 96 -2.36 23.97 -2.54
N VAL A 97 -2.30 25.22 -3.02
CA VAL A 97 -1.03 25.95 -3.16
C VAL A 97 -0.52 26.33 -1.77
N MET A 98 0.77 26.10 -1.54
CA MET A 98 1.43 26.38 -0.27
C MET A 98 2.72 27.17 -0.49
N ASP A 99 3.05 28.01 0.46
CA ASP A 99 4.35 28.66 0.52
C ASP A 99 5.42 27.64 0.94
N TYR A 100 6.47 27.52 0.14
CA TYR A 100 7.52 26.53 0.34
C TYR A 100 8.33 26.77 1.63
N ASP A 101 8.54 28.02 1.99
CA ASP A 101 9.41 28.40 3.13
C ASP A 101 8.63 28.44 4.46
N THR A 102 7.34 28.80 4.41
CA THR A 102 6.53 29.02 5.62
C THR A 102 5.48 27.93 5.87
N GLY A 103 5.12 27.16 4.85
CA GLY A 103 4.02 26.18 4.93
C GLY A 103 2.62 26.81 4.94
N GLU A 104 2.50 28.12 4.70
CA GLU A 104 1.20 28.80 4.66
C GLU A 104 0.38 28.38 3.44
N PHE A 105 -0.94 28.27 3.62
CA PHE A 105 -1.86 28.00 2.52
C PHE A 105 -2.09 29.29 1.73
N LEU A 106 -1.75 29.27 0.43
CA LEU A 106 -1.83 30.42 -0.45
C LEU A 106 -3.07 30.40 -1.38
N SER A 107 -3.82 29.29 -1.38
CA SER A 107 -5.06 29.16 -2.15
C SER A 107 -6.15 28.48 -1.31
N ASP A 108 -7.37 28.44 -1.87
CA ASP A 108 -8.37 27.48 -1.43
C ASP A 108 -8.00 26.06 -1.88
N VAL A 109 -8.55 25.06 -1.17
CA VAL A 109 -8.40 23.65 -1.57
C VAL A 109 -9.28 23.39 -2.79
N SER A 110 -8.67 22.91 -3.85
CA SER A 110 -9.35 22.38 -5.04
C SER A 110 -9.55 20.89 -4.92
N PHE A 111 -10.73 20.39 -5.33
CA PHE A 111 -11.03 18.96 -5.31
C PHE A 111 -11.30 18.43 -6.71
N SER A 112 -10.94 17.17 -6.93
CA SER A 112 -11.42 16.41 -8.09
C SER A 112 -12.91 16.08 -7.94
N GLU A 113 -13.53 15.62 -9.04
CA GLU A 113 -14.74 14.79 -8.90
C GLU A 113 -14.41 13.54 -8.07
N PRO A 114 -15.36 13.05 -7.26
CA PRO A 114 -15.16 11.81 -6.53
C PRO A 114 -14.95 10.62 -7.46
N PHE A 115 -14.13 9.67 -7.04
CA PHE A 115 -13.94 8.38 -7.71
C PHE A 115 -14.09 7.24 -6.71
N THR A 116 -14.43 6.05 -7.19
CA THR A 116 -14.60 4.86 -6.34
C THR A 116 -13.58 3.81 -6.75
N THR A 117 -12.83 3.26 -5.80
CA THR A 117 -11.95 2.11 -6.02
C THR A 117 -12.76 0.88 -6.45
N LEU A 118 -12.11 -0.03 -7.18
CA LEU A 118 -12.75 -1.24 -7.65
C LEU A 118 -13.08 -2.18 -6.48
N GLU A 119 -14.09 -3.02 -6.66
CA GLU A 119 -14.38 -4.10 -5.72
C GLU A 119 -13.26 -5.14 -5.72
N LYS A 120 -12.88 -5.63 -4.53
CA LYS A 120 -11.98 -6.76 -4.42
C LYS A 120 -12.75 -8.05 -4.77
N VAL A 121 -12.43 -8.62 -5.92
CA VAL A 121 -13.03 -9.88 -6.34
C VAL A 121 -12.14 -11.02 -5.88
N TYR A 122 -12.64 -11.83 -4.95
CA TYR A 122 -11.96 -13.06 -4.55
C TYR A 122 -12.23 -14.14 -5.58
N ALA A 123 -11.18 -14.81 -6.02
CA ALA A 123 -11.33 -15.97 -6.88
C ALA A 123 -12.01 -17.12 -6.09
N ASP A 124 -12.96 -17.79 -6.74
CA ASP A 124 -13.57 -19.02 -6.18
C ASP A 124 -12.57 -20.18 -6.38
N ILE A 125 -11.61 -20.26 -5.44
CA ILE A 125 -10.52 -21.23 -5.46
C ILE A 125 -10.52 -21.99 -4.15
N THR A 126 -10.50 -23.31 -4.26
CA THR A 126 -10.37 -24.21 -3.11
C THR A 126 -8.97 -24.83 -3.08
N PHE A 127 -8.34 -24.76 -1.91
CA PHE A 127 -7.06 -25.42 -1.65
C PHE A 127 -7.30 -26.67 -0.81
N ASN A 128 -6.86 -27.82 -1.33
CA ASN A 128 -6.86 -29.07 -0.60
C ASN A 128 -5.44 -29.45 -0.21
N PHE A 129 -5.21 -29.63 1.09
CA PHE A 129 -3.95 -30.05 1.66
C PHE A 129 -4.06 -31.51 2.10
N GLU A 130 -3.21 -32.36 1.52
CA GLU A 130 -2.99 -33.72 1.99
C GLU A 130 -1.57 -33.79 2.55
N TYR A 131 -1.42 -34.23 3.78
CA TYR A 131 -0.10 -34.45 4.38
C TYR A 131 0.01 -35.89 4.90
N GLY A 132 1.18 -36.46 4.66
CA GLY A 132 1.50 -37.81 5.11
C GLY A 132 2.09 -37.82 6.52
N PRO A 133 2.49 -39.00 6.99
CA PRO A 133 3.27 -39.08 8.21
C PRO A 133 4.60 -38.35 8.02
N TYR A 134 5.13 -37.78 9.09
CA TYR A 134 6.49 -37.27 9.07
C TYR A 134 7.50 -38.43 9.29
N TYR A 135 8.67 -38.26 8.70
CA TYR A 135 9.77 -39.19 8.77
C TYR A 135 10.97 -38.53 9.45
N ASP A 136 11.62 -39.24 10.34
CA ASP A 136 12.90 -38.82 10.91
C ASP A 136 13.98 -38.80 9.82
N LEU A 137 14.65 -37.65 9.65
CA LEU A 137 15.67 -37.50 8.60
C LEU A 137 16.86 -38.44 8.79
N GLY A 138 17.25 -38.68 10.05
CA GLY A 138 18.33 -39.59 10.37
C GLY A 138 18.02 -41.04 10.00
N GLU A 139 16.79 -41.48 10.18
CA GLU A 139 16.36 -42.81 9.75
C GLU A 139 16.28 -42.94 8.22
N LEU A 140 15.86 -41.88 7.51
CA LEU A 140 15.85 -41.85 6.05
C LEU A 140 17.27 -41.94 5.48
N VAL A 141 18.22 -41.21 6.02
CA VAL A 141 19.62 -41.27 5.59
C VAL A 141 20.24 -42.65 5.85
N LYS A 142 20.00 -43.24 7.04
CA LYS A 142 20.42 -44.62 7.36
C LYS A 142 19.81 -45.68 6.42
N ALA A 143 18.60 -45.38 5.93
CA ALA A 143 17.94 -46.23 4.90
C ALA A 143 18.45 -46.02 3.46
N GLY A 144 19.50 -45.21 3.27
CA GLY A 144 20.13 -44.99 1.96
C GLY A 144 19.60 -43.77 1.20
N GLN A 145 18.79 -42.92 1.85
CA GLN A 145 18.28 -41.68 1.24
C GLN A 145 19.26 -40.52 1.47
N GLU A 146 20.46 -40.61 0.91
CA GLU A 146 21.59 -39.70 1.16
C GLU A 146 21.32 -38.26 0.73
N GLN A 147 20.35 -37.98 -0.13
CA GLN A 147 19.96 -36.63 -0.56
C GLN A 147 19.47 -35.78 0.61
N TYR A 148 19.02 -36.39 1.70
CA TYR A 148 18.58 -35.69 2.90
C TYR A 148 19.69 -35.41 3.92
N ALA A 149 20.89 -35.96 3.72
CA ALA A 149 22.00 -35.76 4.65
C ALA A 149 22.36 -34.26 4.89
N PRO A 150 22.32 -33.37 3.90
CA PRO A 150 22.57 -31.95 4.12
C PRO A 150 21.54 -31.26 5.02
N LEU A 151 20.35 -31.86 5.18
CA LEU A 151 19.25 -31.31 5.98
C LEU A 151 19.22 -31.87 7.41
N LEU A 152 20.16 -32.78 7.75
CA LEU A 152 20.27 -33.36 9.09
C LEU A 152 20.61 -32.27 10.11
N THR A 153 19.59 -31.78 10.79
CA THR A 153 19.68 -30.93 11.98
C THR A 153 18.87 -31.59 13.08
N GLU A 154 19.33 -31.53 14.30
CA GLU A 154 18.62 -32.11 15.43
C GLU A 154 17.17 -31.58 15.51
N GLY A 155 16.21 -32.50 15.54
CA GLY A 155 14.79 -32.19 15.60
C GLY A 155 14.09 -31.99 14.23
N ASN A 156 14.81 -32.06 13.12
CA ASN A 156 14.19 -31.95 11.81
C ASN A 156 13.52 -33.26 11.37
N ALA A 157 12.36 -33.13 10.75
CA ALA A 157 11.61 -34.20 10.14
C ALA A 157 11.19 -33.86 8.71
N LEU A 158 10.97 -34.87 7.88
CA LEU A 158 10.41 -34.73 6.55
C LEU A 158 8.92 -35.07 6.60
N MET A 159 8.08 -34.17 6.16
CA MET A 159 6.65 -34.40 5.99
C MET A 159 6.26 -34.16 4.52
N PRO A 160 5.80 -35.17 3.79
CA PRO A 160 5.29 -34.95 2.44
C PRO A 160 3.96 -34.21 2.51
N VAL A 161 3.88 -33.12 1.75
CA VAL A 161 2.66 -32.30 1.60
C VAL A 161 2.27 -32.32 0.13
N LYS A 162 1.00 -32.55 -0.14
CA LYS A 162 0.41 -32.41 -1.46
C LYS A 162 -0.65 -31.31 -1.40
N LEU A 163 -0.42 -30.25 -2.15
CA LEU A 163 -1.38 -29.20 -2.36
C LEU A 163 -2.09 -29.42 -3.70
N THR A 164 -3.41 -29.45 -3.65
CA THR A 164 -4.26 -29.46 -4.86
C THR A 164 -5.07 -28.18 -4.88
N VAL A 165 -4.98 -27.46 -5.98
CA VAL A 165 -5.75 -26.22 -6.21
C VAL A 165 -6.88 -26.56 -7.17
N ASP A 166 -8.14 -26.29 -6.73
CA ASP A 166 -9.31 -26.37 -7.58
C ASP A 166 -9.75 -24.96 -7.96
N GLY A 167 -9.86 -24.69 -9.25
CA GLY A 167 -10.14 -23.38 -9.81
C GLY A 167 -9.02 -22.87 -10.72
N LYS A 168 -9.15 -21.61 -11.14
CA LYS A 168 -8.18 -20.95 -12.02
C LYS A 168 -7.36 -19.95 -11.23
N CYS A 169 -6.12 -20.28 -10.95
CA CYS A 169 -5.14 -19.31 -10.45
C CYS A 169 -3.87 -19.35 -11.32
N SER A 170 -3.24 -18.19 -11.49
CA SER A 170 -1.96 -18.07 -12.20
C SER A 170 -0.77 -18.32 -11.28
N ALA A 171 -0.92 -18.02 -9.99
CA ALA A 171 0.05 -18.23 -8.94
C ALA A 171 -0.65 -18.38 -7.60
N PHE A 172 0.00 -18.99 -6.64
CA PHE A 172 -0.44 -19.05 -5.25
C PHE A 172 0.79 -19.10 -4.35
N TYR A 173 0.62 -18.63 -3.12
CA TYR A 173 1.61 -18.69 -2.07
C TYR A 173 1.18 -19.71 -1.02
N TYR A 174 2.13 -20.44 -0.44
CA TYR A 174 1.89 -21.31 0.71
C TYR A 174 3.11 -21.28 1.65
N ASP A 175 2.85 -21.43 2.93
CA ASP A 175 3.90 -21.54 3.94
C ASP A 175 3.45 -22.41 5.10
N LEU A 176 4.40 -22.79 5.98
CA LEU A 176 4.17 -23.60 7.18
C LEU A 176 4.52 -22.77 8.41
N TYR A 177 3.56 -22.57 9.28
CA TYR A 177 3.71 -21.81 10.51
C TYR A 177 3.56 -22.71 11.74
N GLN A 178 4.26 -22.36 12.81
CA GLN A 178 4.04 -23.01 14.11
C GLN A 178 2.69 -22.57 14.67
N ASN A 179 1.95 -23.51 15.25
CA ASN A 179 0.58 -23.29 15.71
C ASN A 179 0.48 -22.24 16.84
N ASP A 180 1.55 -22.10 17.64
CA ASP A 180 1.65 -21.14 18.74
C ASP A 180 1.97 -19.70 18.28
N LEU A 181 2.35 -19.52 17.01
CA LEU A 181 2.55 -18.22 16.39
C LEU A 181 1.30 -17.69 15.70
N MET A 182 0.25 -18.52 15.58
CA MET A 182 -1.01 -18.17 14.95
C MET A 182 -2.01 -17.73 16.02
N ASP A 183 -2.00 -16.46 16.39
CA ASP A 183 -3.09 -15.86 17.15
C ASP A 183 -4.21 -15.46 16.17
N GLU A 184 -5.42 -16.04 16.38
CA GLU A 184 -6.54 -15.95 15.44
C GLU A 184 -7.03 -14.50 15.18
N GLU A 185 -6.66 -13.54 16.05
CA GLU A 185 -7.14 -12.15 15.94
C GLU A 185 -6.21 -11.20 15.19
N THR A 186 -4.93 -11.52 14.98
CA THR A 186 -3.96 -10.49 14.61
C THR A 186 -3.20 -10.73 13.30
N TYR A 187 -3.16 -11.94 12.72
CA TYR A 187 -2.08 -12.28 11.78
C TYR A 187 -2.39 -12.82 10.38
N PRO A 188 -3.61 -13.02 9.88
CA PRO A 188 -3.77 -13.53 8.50
C PRO A 188 -3.18 -12.57 7.45
N ASP A 189 -3.38 -11.29 7.63
CA ASP A 189 -2.99 -10.28 6.64
C ASP A 189 -1.50 -9.94 6.71
N GLU A 190 -0.91 -9.77 7.89
CA GLU A 190 0.51 -9.46 8.05
C GLU A 190 1.42 -10.61 7.59
N ILE A 191 1.03 -11.86 7.86
CA ILE A 191 1.75 -13.05 7.38
C ILE A 191 1.68 -13.13 5.85
N PHE A 192 0.53 -12.85 5.26
CA PHE A 192 0.36 -12.85 3.82
C PHE A 192 1.20 -11.77 3.14
N TYR A 193 1.19 -10.55 3.66
CA TYR A 193 1.97 -9.43 3.12
C TYR A 193 3.48 -9.65 3.30
N SER A 194 3.94 -10.13 4.45
CA SER A 194 5.36 -10.43 4.65
C SER A 194 5.86 -11.53 3.71
N GLY A 195 5.04 -12.54 3.44
CA GLY A 195 5.36 -13.60 2.48
C GLY A 195 5.47 -13.12 1.04
N LEU A 196 4.67 -12.13 0.63
CA LEU A 196 4.76 -11.52 -0.70
C LEU A 196 5.97 -10.60 -0.85
N GLU A 197 6.42 -9.95 0.23
CA GLU A 197 7.58 -9.04 0.21
C GLU A 197 8.93 -9.79 0.20
N TYR A 198 9.02 -10.95 0.84
CA TYR A 198 10.28 -11.67 1.07
C TYR A 198 10.34 -13.07 0.43
N GLY A 199 9.28 -13.53 -0.22
CA GLY A 199 9.18 -14.80 -0.99
C GLY A 199 9.48 -14.56 -2.45
#